data_06a738c90f2e47269d7dc9e699574330
#
_entry.id   06a738c90f2e47269d7dc9e699574330
#
_cell.length_a   1.000
_cell.length_b   1.000
_cell.length_c   1.000
_cell.angle_alpha   90.00
_cell.angle_beta   90.00
_cell.angle_gamma   90.00
#
_symmetry.space_group_name_H-M   'P 1'
#
loop_
_entity.id
_entity.type
_entity.pdbx_description
1 polymer ?
#
loop_
_entity_poly.entity_id
_entity_poly.type
_entity_poly.pdbx_seq_one_letter_code
_entity_poly.pdbx_strand_id
1 'polypeptide(L)'
;LLEQAGFKLCQKGIFPILAHPERYQGIQTLAQFKTLKQKGFYLQLNALSLLGHYGPEVQQKAQLLLKAGLYDFVATDAHHPRHLEQLSSLRLSKKQGLKWEAIRDFQLDWFNGL
;
A
#
# COMPACT_ATOMS: atom_id res chain seq x y z
N LEU A 1 19.58 3.11 2.19
CA LEU A 1 19.67 2.50 0.87
C LEU A 1 18.41 2.72 0.04
N LEU A 2 17.25 2.35 0.58
CA LEU A 2 15.99 2.52 -0.13
C LEU A 2 15.66 4.00 -0.37
N GLU A 3 15.87 4.85 0.63
CA GLU A 3 15.64 6.28 0.53
C GLU A 3 16.57 6.94 -0.49
N GLN A 4 17.83 6.52 -0.53
CA GLN A 4 18.81 7.04 -1.48
C GLN A 4 18.46 6.64 -2.91
N ALA A 5 18.01 5.39 -3.11
CA ALA A 5 17.59 4.91 -4.40
C ALA A 5 16.37 5.69 -4.90
N GLY A 6 15.39 5.92 -4.02
CA GLY A 6 14.20 6.71 -4.34
C GLY A 6 14.52 8.14 -4.71
N PHE A 7 15.42 8.78 -3.97
CA PHE A 7 15.86 10.14 -4.26
C PHE A 7 16.49 10.25 -5.64
N LYS A 8 17.37 9.31 -5.98
CA LYS A 8 18.01 9.29 -7.31
C LYS A 8 17.00 9.11 -8.44
N LEU A 9 15.99 8.25 -8.22
CA LEU A 9 14.94 8.03 -9.21
C LEU A 9 14.10 9.29 -9.40
N CYS A 10 13.75 9.97 -8.32
CA CYS A 10 12.98 11.22 -8.40
C CYS A 10 13.74 12.31 -9.13
N GLN A 11 15.06 12.39 -8.94
CA GLN A 11 15.89 13.35 -9.69
C GLN A 11 15.86 13.11 -11.19
N LYS A 12 15.64 11.86 -11.60
CA LYS A 12 15.53 11.48 -13.01
C LYS A 12 14.10 11.58 -13.55
N GLY A 13 13.17 12.11 -12.76
CA GLY A 13 11.74 12.20 -13.13
C GLY A 13 10.99 10.88 -13.02
N ILE A 14 11.56 9.90 -12.34
CA ILE A 14 10.93 8.60 -12.11
C ILE A 14 10.43 8.54 -10.68
N PHE A 15 9.15 8.17 -10.49
CA PHE A 15 8.54 8.07 -9.17
C PHE A 15 8.42 6.60 -8.78
N PRO A 16 9.18 6.16 -7.76
CA PRO A 16 9.19 4.74 -7.38
C PRO A 16 7.91 4.36 -6.65
N ILE A 17 7.38 3.19 -6.99
CA ILE A 17 6.26 2.57 -6.29
C ILE A 17 6.81 1.42 -5.47
N LEU A 18 6.65 1.49 -4.14
CA LEU A 18 7.03 0.41 -3.25
C LEU A 18 5.84 -0.54 -3.11
N ALA A 19 5.97 -1.74 -3.70
CA ALA A 19 4.92 -2.75 -3.64
C ALA A 19 4.90 -3.42 -2.28
N HIS A 20 3.71 -3.70 -1.74
CA HIS A 20 3.45 -4.40 -0.49
C HIS A 20 4.42 -4.01 0.65
N PRO A 21 4.51 -2.69 1.00
CA PRO A 21 5.45 -2.23 2.02
C PRO A 21 5.19 -2.82 3.41
N GLU A 22 3.95 -3.27 3.66
CA GLU A 22 3.57 -3.93 4.91
C GLU A 22 4.34 -5.23 5.14
N ARG A 23 4.93 -5.83 4.11
CA ARG A 23 5.71 -7.06 4.20
C ARG A 23 7.20 -6.81 4.46
N TYR A 24 7.67 -5.58 4.37
CA TYR A 24 9.08 -5.26 4.63
C TYR A 24 9.36 -5.25 6.12
N GLN A 25 10.26 -6.12 6.56
CA GLN A 25 10.61 -6.23 7.99
C GLN A 25 11.51 -5.10 8.47
N GLY A 26 12.28 -4.51 7.58
CA GLY A 26 13.19 -3.41 7.91
C GLY A 26 12.52 -2.07 8.15
N ILE A 27 11.22 -1.94 7.83
CA ILE A 27 10.47 -0.71 8.02
C ILE A 27 9.29 -1.05 8.93
N GLN A 28 9.32 -0.56 10.17
CA GLN A 28 8.39 -0.99 11.21
C GLN A 28 7.46 0.11 11.71
N THR A 29 7.84 1.38 11.61
CA THR A 29 7.07 2.48 12.20
C THR A 29 6.38 3.32 11.16
N LEU A 30 5.25 3.94 11.55
CA LEU A 30 4.55 4.89 10.69
C LEU A 30 5.46 6.05 10.28
N ALA A 31 6.33 6.49 11.19
CA ALA A 31 7.27 7.58 10.90
C ALA A 31 8.22 7.22 9.76
N GLN A 32 8.70 5.97 9.71
CA GLN A 32 9.56 5.50 8.63
C GLN A 32 8.83 5.50 7.29
N PHE A 33 7.56 5.04 7.27
CA PHE A 33 6.77 5.07 6.04
C PHE A 33 6.45 6.49 5.60
N LYS A 34 6.15 7.39 6.53
CA LYS A 34 5.93 8.80 6.21
C LYS A 34 7.18 9.44 5.60
N THR A 35 8.36 9.09 6.12
CA THR A 35 9.63 9.57 5.58
C THR A 35 9.82 9.11 4.14
N LEU A 36 9.50 7.85 3.84
CA LEU A 36 9.57 7.34 2.47
C LEU A 36 8.67 8.14 1.53
N LYS A 37 7.44 8.44 1.96
CA LYS A 37 6.53 9.23 1.14
C LYS A 37 7.05 10.64 0.90
N GLN A 38 7.63 11.27 1.92
CA GLN A 38 8.25 12.59 1.79
C GLN A 38 9.40 12.59 0.79
N LYS A 39 10.06 11.45 0.62
CA LYS A 39 11.16 11.28 -0.34
C LYS A 39 10.69 10.87 -1.74
N GLY A 40 9.40 10.87 -1.99
CA GLY A 40 8.84 10.66 -3.31
C GLY A 40 8.36 9.25 -3.61
N PHE A 41 8.35 8.35 -2.60
CA PHE A 41 7.81 7.01 -2.79
C PHE A 41 6.28 7.02 -2.80
N TYR A 42 5.72 6.24 -3.71
CA TYR A 42 4.33 5.81 -3.65
C TYR A 42 4.26 4.43 -3.01
N LEU A 43 3.22 4.17 -2.23
CA LEU A 43 3.05 2.90 -1.53
C LEU A 43 1.86 2.14 -2.10
N GLN A 44 2.05 0.87 -2.41
CA GLN A 44 1.02 0.01 -2.97
C GLN A 44 0.68 -1.11 -2.00
N LEU A 45 -0.55 -1.12 -1.50
CA LEU A 45 -1.07 -2.16 -0.62
C LEU A 45 -1.33 -3.44 -1.42
N ASN A 46 -0.94 -4.59 -0.86
CA ASN A 46 -1.46 -5.87 -1.31
C ASN A 46 -2.72 -6.17 -0.51
N ALA A 47 -3.87 -6.24 -1.19
CA ALA A 47 -5.16 -6.45 -0.53
C ALA A 47 -5.22 -7.75 0.28
N LEU A 48 -4.48 -8.78 -0.13
CA LEU A 48 -4.41 -10.05 0.61
C LEU A 48 -3.76 -9.88 1.99
N SER A 49 -2.94 -8.85 2.18
CA SER A 49 -2.35 -8.54 3.48
C SER A 49 -3.41 -8.19 4.52
N LEU A 50 -4.48 -7.49 4.11
CA LEU A 50 -5.59 -7.14 5.00
C LEU A 50 -6.39 -8.35 5.45
N LEU A 51 -6.35 -9.44 4.67
CA LEU A 51 -7.05 -10.68 4.98
C LEU A 51 -6.26 -11.59 5.92
N GLY A 52 -5.03 -11.21 6.26
CA GLY A 52 -4.17 -12.03 7.09
C GLY A 52 -3.44 -13.14 6.33
N HIS A 53 -3.45 -13.10 5.01
CA HIS A 53 -2.82 -14.13 4.17
C HIS A 53 -1.33 -14.29 4.44
N TYR A 54 -0.66 -13.19 4.83
CA TYR A 54 0.78 -13.18 5.11
C TYR A 54 1.08 -13.11 6.61
N GLY A 55 0.09 -13.40 7.45
CA GLY A 55 0.25 -13.46 8.90
C GLY A 55 -0.32 -12.23 9.62
N PRO A 56 -0.47 -12.35 10.96
CA PRO A 56 -1.09 -11.28 11.76
C PRO A 56 -0.25 -10.01 11.84
N GLU A 57 1.07 -10.11 11.85
CA GLU A 57 1.94 -8.94 11.92
C GLU A 57 1.81 -8.08 10.66
N VAL A 58 1.82 -8.73 9.49
CA VAL A 58 1.63 -8.04 8.21
C VAL A 58 0.24 -7.44 8.14
N GLN A 59 -0.79 -8.16 8.59
CA GLN A 59 -2.16 -7.68 8.62
C GLN A 59 -2.30 -6.42 9.47
N GLN A 60 -1.74 -6.42 10.67
CA GLN A 60 -1.77 -5.25 11.57
C GLN A 60 -1.07 -4.05 10.95
N LYS A 61 0.09 -4.27 10.34
CA LYS A 61 0.84 -3.21 9.68
C LYS A 61 0.06 -2.64 8.50
N ALA A 62 -0.56 -3.50 7.69
CA ALA A 62 -1.40 -3.06 6.58
C ALA A 62 -2.58 -2.22 7.06
N GLN A 63 -3.25 -2.65 8.14
CA GLN A 63 -4.35 -1.90 8.73
C GLN A 63 -3.91 -0.53 9.24
N LEU A 64 -2.76 -0.46 9.90
CA LEU A 64 -2.22 0.81 10.40
C LEU A 64 -1.88 1.77 9.26
N LEU A 65 -1.23 1.28 8.22
CA LEU A 65 -0.87 2.09 7.06
C LEU A 65 -2.09 2.59 6.30
N LEU A 66 -3.10 1.73 6.14
CA LEU A 66 -4.35 2.11 5.49
C LEU A 66 -5.07 3.19 6.30
N LYS A 67 -5.18 3.00 7.61
CA LYS A 67 -5.83 3.93 8.52
C LYS A 67 -5.14 5.29 8.54
N ALA A 68 -3.82 5.30 8.42
CA ALA A 68 -3.02 6.52 8.38
C ALA A 68 -3.06 7.23 7.02
N GLY A 69 -3.66 6.60 6.00
CA GLY A 69 -3.78 7.19 4.67
C GLY A 69 -2.47 7.22 3.89
N LEU A 70 -1.58 6.26 4.14
CA LEU A 70 -0.25 6.26 3.52
C LEU A 70 -0.18 5.50 2.20
N TYR A 71 -1.20 4.70 1.87
CA TYR A 71 -1.24 3.98 0.60
C TYR A 71 -1.75 4.86 -0.53
N ASP A 72 -1.12 4.73 -1.69
CA ASP A 72 -1.51 5.42 -2.92
C ASP A 72 -2.23 4.47 -3.89
N PHE A 73 -1.86 3.19 -3.88
CA PHE A 73 -2.38 2.18 -4.77
C PHE A 73 -2.76 0.92 -4.02
N VAL A 74 -3.67 0.15 -4.60
CA VAL A 74 -4.04 -1.17 -4.13
C VAL A 74 -3.89 -2.15 -5.29
N ALA A 75 -3.29 -3.30 -5.01
CA ALA A 75 -3.19 -4.40 -5.96
C ALA A 75 -3.47 -5.71 -5.24
N THR A 76 -3.58 -6.79 -5.99
CA THR A 76 -3.72 -8.12 -5.43
C THR A 76 -2.85 -9.09 -6.21
N ASP A 77 -2.18 -9.98 -5.48
CA ASP A 77 -1.45 -11.11 -6.04
C ASP A 77 -2.32 -12.35 -6.10
N ALA A 78 -3.63 -12.19 -6.29
CA ALA A 78 -4.57 -13.30 -6.34
C ALA A 78 -4.24 -14.23 -7.51
N HIS A 79 -3.73 -15.42 -7.18
CA HIS A 79 -3.37 -16.45 -8.15
C HIS A 79 -4.31 -17.65 -8.11
N HIS A 80 -5.34 -17.60 -7.27
CA HIS A 80 -6.23 -18.70 -7.01
C HIS A 80 -7.66 -18.16 -6.80
N PRO A 81 -8.71 -18.88 -7.30
CA PRO A 81 -10.10 -18.43 -7.10
C PRO A 81 -10.47 -18.16 -5.64
N ARG A 82 -9.87 -18.91 -4.71
CA ARG A 82 -10.09 -18.70 -3.28
C ARG A 82 -9.66 -17.31 -2.80
N HIS A 83 -8.62 -16.75 -3.41
CA HIS A 83 -8.17 -15.39 -3.06
C HIS A 83 -9.23 -14.35 -3.41
N LEU A 84 -9.90 -14.53 -4.56
CA LEU A 84 -10.98 -13.63 -4.98
C LEU A 84 -12.18 -13.73 -4.04
N GLU A 85 -12.54 -14.94 -3.62
CA GLU A 85 -13.62 -15.14 -2.65
C GLU A 85 -13.30 -14.48 -1.32
N GLN A 86 -12.07 -14.64 -0.84
CA GLN A 86 -11.61 -14.00 0.40
C GLN A 86 -11.67 -12.48 0.29
N LEU A 87 -11.26 -11.92 -0.84
CA LEU A 87 -11.33 -10.47 -1.07
C LEU A 87 -12.77 -9.97 -1.05
N SER A 88 -13.71 -10.74 -1.60
CA SER A 88 -15.12 -10.36 -1.59
C SER A 88 -15.72 -10.35 -0.18
N SER A 89 -15.11 -11.08 0.76
CA SER A 89 -15.54 -11.13 2.14
C SER A 89 -14.86 -10.09 3.04
N LEU A 90 -13.96 -9.29 2.48
CA LEU A 90 -13.21 -8.29 3.24
C LEU A 90 -14.15 -7.26 3.88
N ARG A 91 -13.96 -7.04 5.19
CA ARG A 91 -14.72 -6.04 5.95
C ARG A 91 -13.76 -4.98 6.47
N LEU A 92 -14.07 -3.74 6.16
CA LEU A 92 -13.28 -2.59 6.60
C LEU A 92 -14.08 -1.77 7.61
N SER A 93 -13.38 -1.18 8.59
CA SER A 93 -13.99 -0.17 9.45
C SER A 93 -14.40 1.03 8.60
N LYS A 94 -15.26 1.90 9.15
CA LYS A 94 -15.69 3.12 8.43
C LYS A 94 -14.48 3.96 8.00
N LYS A 95 -13.52 4.14 8.91
CA LYS A 95 -12.31 4.93 8.62
C LYS A 95 -11.45 4.27 7.55
N GLN A 96 -11.27 2.96 7.62
CA GLN A 96 -10.53 2.20 6.60
C GLN A 96 -11.23 2.26 5.25
N GLY A 97 -12.56 2.16 5.24
CA GLY A 97 -13.36 2.24 4.03
C GLY A 97 -13.22 3.58 3.31
N LEU A 98 -13.22 4.69 4.07
CA LEU A 98 -13.01 6.03 3.51
C LEU A 98 -11.61 6.15 2.88
N LYS A 99 -10.59 5.61 3.55
CA LYS A 99 -9.23 5.60 3.01
C LYS A 99 -9.10 4.73 1.77
N TRP A 100 -9.78 3.59 1.76
CA TRP A 100 -9.85 2.71 0.59
C TRP A 100 -10.46 3.41 -0.61
N GLU A 101 -11.57 4.11 -0.41
CA GLU A 101 -12.23 4.87 -1.47
C GLU A 101 -11.32 5.98 -2.02
N ALA A 102 -10.60 6.67 -1.15
CA ALA A 102 -9.64 7.68 -1.56
C ALA A 102 -8.53 7.11 -2.44
N ILE A 103 -8.02 5.93 -2.09
CA ILE A 103 -7.02 5.21 -2.90
C ILE A 103 -7.61 4.86 -4.27
N ARG A 104 -8.82 4.31 -4.29
CA ARG A 104 -9.50 3.94 -5.53
C ARG A 104 -9.63 5.15 -6.46
N ASP A 105 -10.08 6.28 -5.93
CA ASP A 105 -10.27 7.48 -6.72
C ASP A 105 -8.95 8.03 -7.26
N PHE A 106 -7.92 8.07 -6.42
CA PHE A 106 -6.57 8.47 -6.82
C PHE A 106 -6.03 7.57 -7.93
N GLN A 107 -6.20 6.26 -7.76
CA GLN A 107 -5.69 5.27 -8.72
C GLN A 107 -6.37 5.38 -10.08
N LEU A 108 -7.70 5.61 -10.09
CA LEU A 108 -8.44 5.83 -11.32
C LEU A 108 -7.98 7.09 -12.04
N ASP A 109 -7.81 8.19 -11.30
CA ASP A 109 -7.34 9.46 -11.87
C ASP A 109 -5.91 9.30 -12.42
N TRP A 110 -5.05 8.58 -11.71
CA TRP A 110 -3.68 8.32 -12.16
C TRP A 110 -3.66 7.62 -13.52
N PHE A 111 -4.42 6.52 -13.65
CA PHE A 111 -4.45 5.75 -14.90
C PHE A 111 -5.18 6.50 -16.02
N ASN A 112 -6.21 7.28 -15.72
CA ASN A 112 -6.91 8.07 -16.70
C ASN A 112 -6.07 9.25 -17.23
N GLY A 113 -5.11 9.71 -16.46
CA GLY A 113 -4.18 10.76 -16.85
C GLY A 113 -3.04 10.29 -17.77
N LEU A 114 -2.91 8.98 -17.94
CA LEU A 114 -1.89 8.42 -18.83
C LEU A 114 -2.39 8.43 -20.27
#